data_5445745dd4a1daa88f56322bf9f97222
#
_entry.id   5445745dd4a1daa88f56322bf9f97222
#
_cell.length_a   1.000
_cell.length_b   1.000
_cell.length_c   1.000
_cell.angle_alpha   90.00
_cell.angle_beta   90.00
_cell.angle_gamma   90.00
#
_symmetry.space_group_name_H-M   'P 1'
#
loop_
_entity.id
_entity.type
_entity.pdbx_description
1 polymer ?
#
loop_
_entity_poly.entity_id
_entity_poly.type
_entity_poly.pdbx_seq_one_letter_code
_entity_poly.pdbx_strand_id
1 'polypeptide(L)'
;MKLLKAVLFVLLLPVVGVSQTLKINGDLTVVHFNAGGNSANDVNWITDVDNAKLKNCDIATDTKAADKFKIVVVPTIVIFKDGEEVERFQADISFSMKATLEEVQEAVDEANMGDF
;
A
#
# COMPACT_ATOMS: atom_id res chain seq x y z
N MET A 1 24.00 33.64 19.53
CA MET A 1 23.87 33.21 19.28
C MET A 1 23.45 32.78 18.71
N LYS A 2 23.39 32.70 18.52
CA LYS A 2 22.91 32.13 17.96
C LYS A 2 23.07 31.05 17.59
N LEU A 3 23.33 30.80 17.79
CA LEU A 3 23.46 29.74 17.38
C LEU A 3 23.17 28.76 17.54
N LEU A 4 22.96 28.68 17.97
CA LEU A 4 22.64 27.65 18.01
C LEU A 4 21.88 27.20 17.69
N LYS A 5 21.57 27.62 17.46
CA LYS A 5 20.89 27.13 16.97
C LYS A 5 20.81 26.47 16.17
N ALA A 6 21.11 26.75 15.97
CA ALA A 6 21.03 26.10 15.05
C ALA A 6 21.37 25.13 14.93
N VAL A 7 21.64 24.87 15.26
CA VAL A 7 21.82 23.80 15.03
C VAL A 7 21.22 22.89 15.21
N LEU A 8 20.84 23.03 15.69
CA LEU A 8 20.28 22.12 15.66
C LEU A 8 19.67 21.64 15.10
N PHE A 9 19.60 21.94 14.99
CA PHE A 9 19.09 21.42 14.12
C PHE A 9 19.18 20.56 13.57
N VAL A 10 19.56 20.69 13.45
CA VAL A 10 19.69 19.87 12.67
C VAL A 10 19.65 18.87 12.75
N LEU A 11 19.56 18.72 13.23
CA LEU A 11 19.40 17.73 13.19
C LEU A 11 18.80 17.02 13.01
N LEU A 12 18.53 17.18 13.08
CA LEU A 12 17.97 16.48 12.67
C LEU A 12 17.77 15.75 12.14
N LEU A 13 17.95 15.89 12.19
CA LEU A 13 17.82 15.23 11.47
C LEU A 13 17.74 14.28 11.04
N PRO A 14 17.89 14.28 11.01
CA PRO A 14 17.81 13.34 10.49
C PRO A 14 17.33 12.57 10.18
N VAL A 15 17.12 12.45 10.19
CA VAL A 15 16.68 11.71 9.84
C VAL A 15 16.41 11.19 9.11
N VAL A 16 16.68 11.27 9.20
CA VAL A 16 16.55 11.02 8.39
C VAL A 16 15.95 10.19 7.70
N GLY A 17 15.48 10.43 7.51
CA GLY A 17 14.64 9.91 6.69
C GLY A 17 14.66 8.64 6.37
N VAL A 18 14.57 8.22 6.79
CA VAL A 18 14.68 7.07 6.62
C VAL A 18 13.54 6.29 6.36
N SER A 19 12.48 6.44 6.86
CA SER A 19 11.47 5.51 6.60
C SER A 19 10.68 5.92 5.43
N GLN A 20 10.47 4.98 4.57
CA GLN A 20 9.73 5.21 3.39
C GLN A 20 8.35 4.67 3.58
N THR A 21 7.55 5.33 4.32
CA THR A 21 6.17 4.94 4.53
C THR A 21 5.40 5.06 3.22
N LEU A 22 4.62 4.07 2.92
CA LEU A 22 3.76 4.07 1.76
C LEU A 22 2.86 5.31 1.75
N LYS A 23 2.79 5.97 0.60
CA LYS A 23 1.96 7.15 0.44
C LYS A 23 0.94 6.91 -0.65
N ILE A 24 -0.29 7.27 -0.38
CA ILE A 24 -1.39 7.16 -1.34
C ILE A 24 -1.80 8.59 -1.69
N ASN A 25 -1.72 8.92 -2.98
CA ASN A 25 -2.18 10.23 -3.46
C ASN A 25 -3.58 10.08 -4.04
N GLY A 26 -4.00 11.05 -4.85
CA GLY A 26 -5.36 11.09 -5.38
C GLY A 26 -5.65 10.16 -6.53
N ASP A 27 -4.65 9.48 -7.06
CA ASP A 27 -4.87 8.58 -8.20
C ASP A 27 -5.55 7.31 -7.75
N LEU A 28 -6.25 6.67 -8.69
CA LEU A 28 -6.77 5.34 -8.45
C LEU A 28 -5.59 4.39 -8.33
N THR A 29 -5.42 3.78 -7.18
CA THR A 29 -4.24 3.02 -6.85
C THR A 29 -4.62 1.66 -6.27
N VAL A 30 -3.98 0.62 -6.77
CA VAL A 30 -4.10 -0.74 -6.23
C VAL A 30 -2.81 -1.05 -5.50
N VAL A 31 -2.92 -1.36 -4.22
CA VAL A 31 -1.74 -1.69 -3.42
C VAL A 31 -1.79 -3.15 -3.01
N HIS A 32 -0.71 -3.85 -3.29
CA HIS A 32 -0.52 -5.23 -2.89
C HIS A 32 0.34 -5.23 -1.64
N PHE A 33 -0.25 -5.57 -0.51
CA PHE A 33 0.46 -5.67 0.76
C PHE A 33 0.83 -7.13 1.00
N ASN A 34 2.10 -7.37 1.29
CA ASN A 34 2.54 -8.70 1.69
C ASN A 34 3.70 -8.53 2.65
N ALA A 35 4.20 -9.61 3.18
CA ALA A 35 5.37 -9.60 4.04
C ALA A 35 6.44 -10.45 3.38
N GLY A 36 7.71 -10.06 3.57
CA GLY A 36 8.80 -10.77 2.91
C GLY A 36 8.82 -12.27 3.20
N GLY A 37 8.43 -12.65 4.41
CA GLY A 37 8.39 -14.06 4.78
C GLY A 37 7.28 -14.84 4.10
N ASN A 38 6.34 -14.15 3.45
CA ASN A 38 5.23 -14.78 2.74
C ASN A 38 5.33 -14.56 1.22
N SER A 39 6.53 -14.28 0.72
CA SER A 39 6.69 -13.93 -0.69
C SER A 39 6.29 -15.07 -1.63
N ALA A 40 6.29 -16.30 -1.16
CA ALA A 40 5.84 -17.43 -1.98
C ALA A 40 4.37 -17.31 -2.36
N ASN A 41 3.60 -16.50 -1.62
CA ASN A 41 2.19 -16.26 -1.88
C ASN A 41 1.93 -14.87 -2.47
N ASP A 42 2.95 -14.24 -3.03
CA ASP A 42 2.76 -12.97 -3.73
C ASP A 42 1.71 -13.13 -4.81
N VAL A 43 0.92 -12.09 -4.99
CA VAL A 43 -0.11 -12.07 -6.02
C VAL A 43 0.56 -11.63 -7.33
N ASN A 44 1.03 -12.59 -8.09
CA ASN A 44 1.84 -12.30 -9.27
C ASN A 44 1.08 -11.61 -10.38
N TRP A 45 -0.23 -11.88 -10.48
CA TRP A 45 -1.03 -11.29 -11.54
C TRP A 45 -1.40 -9.82 -11.26
N ILE A 46 -0.96 -9.28 -10.12
CA ILE A 46 -1.31 -7.90 -9.80
C ILE A 46 -0.78 -6.93 -10.88
N THR A 47 0.32 -7.29 -11.52
CA THR A 47 0.88 -6.44 -12.58
C THR A 47 0.03 -6.43 -13.84
N ASP A 48 -0.96 -7.32 -13.94
CA ASP A 48 -1.85 -7.36 -15.08
C ASP A 48 -3.10 -6.50 -14.90
N VAL A 49 -3.25 -5.86 -13.74
CA VAL A 49 -4.37 -4.96 -13.51
C VAL A 49 -4.14 -3.69 -14.32
N ASP A 50 -5.18 -3.27 -15.07
CA ASP A 50 -5.12 -2.09 -15.92
C ASP A 50 -5.89 -0.94 -15.32
N ASN A 51 -5.54 0.26 -15.77
CA ASN A 51 -6.30 1.50 -15.48
C ASN A 51 -6.21 1.95 -14.02
N ALA A 52 -5.14 1.58 -13.36
CA ALA A 52 -4.86 2.04 -12.00
C ALA A 52 -3.35 2.05 -11.81
N LYS A 53 -2.88 2.83 -10.86
CA LYS A 53 -1.50 2.74 -10.44
C LYS A 53 -1.34 1.51 -9.57
N LEU A 54 -0.20 0.86 -9.67
CA LEU A 54 0.07 -0.35 -8.91
C LEU A 54 1.23 -0.08 -7.97
N LYS A 55 1.07 -0.45 -6.71
CA LYS A 55 2.13 -0.33 -5.71
C LYS A 55 2.22 -1.61 -4.91
N ASN A 56 3.44 -1.92 -4.49
CA ASN A 56 3.69 -3.04 -3.58
C ASN A 56 4.18 -2.47 -2.25
N CYS A 57 3.76 -3.09 -1.17
CA CYS A 57 4.18 -2.69 0.16
C CYS A 57 4.52 -3.92 0.97
N ASP A 58 5.76 -3.97 1.45
CA ASP A 58 6.22 -5.04 2.34
C ASP A 58 6.02 -4.56 3.78
N ILE A 59 5.02 -5.10 4.46
CA ILE A 59 4.71 -4.64 5.81
C ILE A 59 5.73 -5.09 6.84
N ALA A 60 6.64 -6.00 6.47
CA ALA A 60 7.72 -6.37 7.38
C ALA A 60 8.75 -5.26 7.48
N THR A 61 8.91 -4.46 6.42
CA THR A 61 9.84 -3.33 6.43
C THR A 61 9.12 -2.01 6.64
N ASP A 62 7.91 -1.85 6.11
CA ASP A 62 7.10 -0.65 6.33
C ASP A 62 6.06 -0.97 7.40
N THR A 63 6.51 -1.02 8.64
CA THR A 63 5.64 -1.43 9.74
C THR A 63 4.53 -0.44 10.01
N LYS A 64 4.73 0.83 9.67
CA LYS A 64 3.70 1.84 9.89
C LYS A 64 2.53 1.64 8.93
N ALA A 65 2.78 1.08 7.76
CA ALA A 65 1.71 0.86 6.79
C ALA A 65 0.69 -0.15 7.31
N ALA A 66 1.14 -1.18 8.00
CA ALA A 66 0.22 -2.18 8.54
C ALA A 66 -0.78 -1.54 9.50
N ASP A 67 -0.31 -0.64 10.37
CA ASP A 67 -1.18 0.06 11.29
C ASP A 67 -2.06 1.07 10.58
N LYS A 68 -1.47 1.85 9.70
CA LYS A 68 -2.19 2.93 9.03
C LYS A 68 -3.33 2.39 8.17
N PHE A 69 -3.09 1.32 7.46
CA PHE A 69 -4.08 0.76 6.54
C PHE A 69 -4.79 -0.46 7.12
N LYS A 70 -4.51 -0.79 8.37
CA LYS A 70 -5.17 -1.87 9.11
C LYS A 70 -5.05 -3.19 8.36
N ILE A 71 -3.82 -3.54 8.01
CA ILE A 71 -3.53 -4.80 7.33
C ILE A 71 -3.37 -5.87 8.40
N VAL A 72 -4.31 -6.81 8.47
CA VAL A 72 -4.33 -7.84 9.51
C VAL A 72 -3.97 -9.21 8.99
N VAL A 73 -3.96 -9.38 7.68
CA VAL A 73 -3.57 -10.64 7.04
C VAL A 73 -2.89 -10.30 5.73
N VAL A 74 -1.97 -11.14 5.28
CA VAL A 74 -1.29 -10.95 4.02
C VAL A 74 -1.39 -12.20 3.17
N PRO A 75 -1.42 -12.04 1.85
CA PRO A 75 -1.49 -10.78 1.14
C PRO A 75 -2.87 -10.12 1.26
N THR A 76 -2.88 -8.82 1.16
CA THR A 76 -4.12 -8.03 1.09
C THR A 76 -3.95 -7.04 -0.07
N ILE A 77 -4.98 -6.93 -0.89
CA ILE A 77 -5.02 -5.97 -1.98
C ILE A 77 -6.05 -4.92 -1.62
N VAL A 78 -5.65 -3.65 -1.65
CA VAL A 78 -6.55 -2.55 -1.33
C VAL A 78 -6.58 -1.60 -2.52
N ILE A 79 -7.78 -1.20 -2.91
CA ILE A 79 -7.99 -0.21 -3.97
C ILE A 79 -8.33 1.10 -3.31
N PHE A 80 -7.55 2.13 -3.66
CA PHE A 80 -7.73 3.50 -3.14
C PHE A 80 -8.14 4.41 -4.28
N LYS A 81 -9.07 5.31 -3.98
CA LYS A 81 -9.47 6.36 -4.90
C LYS A 81 -9.56 7.65 -4.11
N ASP A 82 -8.90 8.69 -4.62
CA ASP A 82 -8.85 9.99 -3.94
C ASP A 82 -8.34 9.86 -2.51
N GLY A 83 -7.41 8.93 -2.31
CA GLY A 83 -6.77 8.73 -1.01
C GLY A 83 -7.54 7.86 -0.05
N GLU A 84 -8.72 7.38 -0.43
CA GLU A 84 -9.56 6.60 0.45
C GLU A 84 -9.76 5.18 -0.08
N GLU A 85 -9.84 4.25 0.84
CA GLU A 85 -10.08 2.86 0.49
C GLU A 85 -11.49 2.68 -0.06
N VAL A 86 -11.62 2.03 -1.22
CA VAL A 86 -12.92 1.74 -1.81
C VAL A 86 -13.22 0.26 -1.87
N GLU A 87 -12.20 -0.59 -1.86
CA GLU A 87 -12.40 -2.03 -1.92
C GLU A 87 -11.17 -2.72 -1.36
N ARG A 88 -11.37 -3.88 -0.73
CA ARG A 88 -10.28 -4.65 -0.13
C ARG A 88 -10.49 -6.12 -0.38
N PHE A 89 -9.40 -6.82 -0.73
CA PHE A 89 -9.41 -8.26 -0.91
C PHE A 89 -8.36 -8.85 0.01
N GLN A 90 -8.76 -9.71 0.92
CA GLN A 90 -7.87 -10.28 1.92
C GLN A 90 -7.66 -11.77 1.68
N ALA A 91 -6.47 -12.23 2.02
CA ALA A 91 -6.15 -13.65 1.96
C ALA A 91 -6.97 -14.41 2.99
N ASP A 92 -7.02 -15.72 2.80
CA ASP A 92 -7.65 -16.59 3.78
C ASP A 92 -6.64 -16.96 4.88
N ILE A 93 -7.01 -17.86 5.74
CA ILE A 93 -6.17 -18.25 6.87
C ILE A 93 -4.91 -19.00 6.45
N SER A 94 -4.81 -19.42 5.20
CA SER A 94 -3.59 -20.04 4.69
C SER A 94 -2.63 -19.01 4.09
N PHE A 95 -2.95 -17.74 4.22
CA PHE A 95 -2.15 -16.63 3.68
C PHE A 95 -2.06 -16.68 2.15
N SER A 96 -3.12 -17.19 1.52
CA SER A 96 -3.20 -17.23 0.06
C SER A 96 -4.35 -16.39 -0.42
N MET A 97 -4.12 -15.61 -1.48
CA MET A 97 -5.16 -14.77 -2.05
C MET A 97 -6.13 -15.63 -2.84
N LYS A 98 -7.42 -15.52 -2.52
CA LYS A 98 -8.47 -16.24 -3.24
C LYS A 98 -9.14 -15.39 -4.30
N ALA A 99 -9.01 -14.07 -4.21
CA ALA A 99 -9.56 -13.21 -5.24
C ALA A 99 -8.80 -13.41 -6.54
N THR A 100 -9.46 -13.15 -7.65
CA THR A 100 -8.91 -13.32 -8.98
C THR A 100 -8.60 -11.99 -9.61
N LEU A 101 -7.79 -12.01 -10.66
CA LEU A 101 -7.51 -10.82 -11.45
C LEU A 101 -8.82 -10.18 -11.93
N GLU A 102 -9.77 -11.01 -12.39
CA GLU A 102 -11.04 -10.50 -12.89
C GLU A 102 -11.81 -9.75 -11.82
N GLU A 103 -11.81 -10.28 -10.60
CA GLU A 103 -12.53 -9.61 -9.51
C GLU A 103 -11.90 -8.27 -9.16
N VAL A 104 -10.58 -8.22 -9.11
CA VAL A 104 -9.89 -6.97 -8.79
C VAL A 104 -10.05 -5.98 -9.94
N GLN A 105 -9.93 -6.45 -11.18
CA GLN A 105 -10.11 -5.57 -12.34
C GLN A 105 -11.52 -5.00 -12.39
N GLU A 106 -12.51 -5.81 -12.06
CA GLU A 106 -13.90 -5.33 -12.02
C GLU A 106 -14.07 -4.22 -11.00
N ALA A 107 -13.45 -4.38 -9.82
CA ALA A 107 -13.53 -3.36 -8.79
C ALA A 107 -12.83 -2.07 -9.22
N VAL A 108 -11.70 -2.18 -9.91
CA VAL A 108 -11.01 -1.03 -10.47
C VAL A 108 -11.89 -0.32 -11.49
N ASP A 109 -12.50 -1.09 -12.38
CA ASP A 109 -13.36 -0.51 -13.42
C ASP A 109 -14.57 0.20 -12.82
N GLU A 110 -15.17 -0.40 -11.79
CA GLU A 110 -16.29 0.24 -11.10
C GLU A 110 -15.87 1.54 -10.43
N ALA A 111 -14.68 1.55 -9.81
CA ALA A 111 -14.18 2.77 -9.19
C ALA A 111 -13.94 3.86 -10.22
N ASN A 112 -13.47 3.50 -11.41
CA ASN A 112 -13.30 4.47 -12.49
C ASN A 112 -14.63 5.02 -12.97
N MET A 113 -15.67 4.18 -13.00
CA MET A 113 -16.98 4.60 -13.44
C MET A 113 -17.68 5.47 -12.40
N GLY A 114 -17.29 5.34 -11.15
CA GLY A 114 -17.91 6.08 -10.07
C GLY A 114 -17.61 7.57 -10.05
N ASP A 115 -16.89 8.06 -11.04
CA ASP A 115 -16.50 9.47 -11.10
C ASP A 115 -17.55 10.37 -11.74
N PHE A 116 -18.70 9.90 -11.97
CA PHE A 116 -19.72 10.72 -12.60
C PHE A 116 -20.29 11.75 -11.69
#